data_2bd7cca8c1baed0cc6e46bbb68148a2b
#
_entry.id   2bd7cca8c1baed0cc6e46bbb68148a2b
#
_cell.length_a   1.000
_cell.length_b   1.000
_cell.length_c   1.000
_cell.angle_alpha   90.00
_cell.angle_beta   90.00
_cell.angle_gamma   90.00
#
_symmetry.space_group_name_H-M   'P 1'
#
loop_
_entity.id
_entity.type
_entity.pdbx_description
1 polymer ?
#
loop_
_entity_poly.entity_id
_entity_poly.type
_entity_poly.pdbx_seq_one_letter_code
_entity_poly.pdbx_strand_id
1 'polypeptide(L)'
;MSNFKGKAVIVTGAAMGLGLAAADALASKGADLTLVDFNAEALEKAKTDLQSKYPESKFLTVTADVSVEENVKNYVDQTVKEFGKVDGLYNNAGIEGKQASLVEYDIEVFKKVIDINLLGVYYGMKYVIPEMQKNGSGRIVNVASVGGIRGVLNQTAYVATKHAVAGMTKNAALEYGKDNILTNAIAPGAILTPMVAEAFKQVNPSDPKAAETEYASRNPMRKLGDPKDVGNLVAYLLSDDNGYVSGQVIAVDGGESNMYGNS
;
A
#
# COMPACT_ATOMS: atom_id res chain seq x y z
N MET A 1 -6.83 22.47 -0.11
CA MET A 1 -6.33 21.25 0.60
C MET A 1 -7.42 20.23 0.53
N SER A 2 -7.11 19.00 0.09
CA SER A 2 -8.08 17.91 0.00
C SER A 2 -8.85 17.74 1.31
N ASN A 3 -10.17 17.68 1.23
CA ASN A 3 -11.04 17.48 2.38
C ASN A 3 -11.61 16.07 2.32
N PHE A 4 -11.42 15.30 3.40
CA PHE A 4 -11.96 13.94 3.52
C PHE A 4 -13.13 13.85 4.50
N LYS A 5 -13.65 14.96 4.96
CA LYS A 5 -14.78 14.95 5.91
C LYS A 5 -15.97 14.19 5.34
N GLY A 6 -16.39 13.16 6.06
CA GLY A 6 -17.46 12.26 5.65
C GLY A 6 -17.05 11.23 4.58
N LYS A 7 -15.77 11.05 4.29
CA LYS A 7 -15.25 9.98 3.42
C LYS A 7 -14.81 8.80 4.29
N ALA A 8 -15.24 7.60 3.90
CA ALA A 8 -14.84 6.34 4.51
C ALA A 8 -13.73 5.68 3.67
N VAL A 9 -12.55 5.50 4.26
CA VAL A 9 -11.39 4.93 3.56
C VAL A 9 -10.88 3.69 4.30
N ILE A 10 -10.66 2.60 3.56
CA ILE A 10 -10.02 1.38 4.06
C ILE A 10 -8.52 1.47 3.82
N VAL A 11 -7.72 1.16 4.85
CA VAL A 11 -6.26 1.08 4.78
C VAL A 11 -5.82 -0.30 5.25
N THR A 12 -5.22 -1.11 4.37
CA THR A 12 -4.66 -2.41 4.74
C THR A 12 -3.19 -2.32 5.08
N GLY A 13 -2.69 -3.15 6.00
CA GLY A 13 -1.34 -3.02 6.57
C GLY A 13 -1.19 -1.72 7.36
N ALA A 14 -2.23 -1.34 8.11
CA ALA A 14 -2.37 -0.02 8.73
C ALA A 14 -1.60 0.15 10.05
N ALA A 15 -1.09 -0.95 10.63
CA ALA A 15 -0.46 -0.91 11.94
C ALA A 15 0.91 -0.21 11.95
N MET A 16 1.59 -0.11 10.81
CA MET A 16 2.94 0.46 10.70
C MET A 16 3.29 0.92 9.28
N GLY A 17 4.49 1.50 9.13
CA GLY A 17 5.10 1.80 7.83
C GLY A 17 4.24 2.70 6.94
N LEU A 18 4.11 2.32 5.67
CA LEU A 18 3.38 3.11 4.67
C LEU A 18 1.86 3.17 4.95
N GLY A 19 1.29 2.08 5.49
CA GLY A 19 -0.13 2.03 5.86
C GLY A 19 -0.45 3.05 6.95
N LEU A 20 0.35 3.06 8.03
CA LEU A 20 0.16 4.02 9.12
C LEU A 20 0.41 5.48 8.66
N ALA A 21 1.42 5.71 7.82
CA ALA A 21 1.69 7.04 7.29
C ALA A 21 0.56 7.57 6.39
N ALA A 22 -0.06 6.69 5.60
CA ALA A 22 -1.23 7.04 4.81
C ALA A 22 -2.46 7.29 5.70
N ALA A 23 -2.68 6.46 6.73
CA ALA A 23 -3.75 6.66 7.70
C ALA A 23 -3.61 8.01 8.43
N ASP A 24 -2.40 8.37 8.85
CA ASP A 24 -2.10 9.69 9.45
C ASP A 24 -2.43 10.85 8.48
N ALA A 25 -1.99 10.75 7.24
CA ALA A 25 -2.24 11.78 6.23
C ALA A 25 -3.74 11.93 5.89
N LEU A 26 -4.49 10.84 5.84
CA LEU A 26 -5.94 10.83 5.59
C LEU A 26 -6.72 11.37 6.79
N ALA A 27 -6.42 10.91 7.99
CA ALA A 27 -7.07 11.37 9.22
C ALA A 27 -6.82 12.86 9.49
N SER A 28 -5.61 13.36 9.18
CA SER A 28 -5.30 14.80 9.27
C SER A 28 -6.18 15.69 8.37
N LYS A 29 -6.87 15.08 7.41
CA LYS A 29 -7.77 15.74 6.46
C LYS A 29 -9.25 15.41 6.72
N GLY A 30 -9.54 14.70 7.82
CA GLY A 30 -10.89 14.41 8.30
C GLY A 30 -11.53 13.14 7.75
N ALA A 31 -10.74 12.19 7.24
CA ALA A 31 -11.26 10.87 6.83
C ALA A 31 -11.70 10.03 8.03
N ASP A 32 -12.79 9.28 7.86
CA ASP A 32 -13.13 8.14 8.71
C ASP A 32 -12.41 6.89 8.15
N LEU A 33 -11.74 6.12 9.01
CA LEU A 33 -10.82 5.06 8.56
C LEU A 33 -11.19 3.69 9.10
N THR A 34 -11.22 2.70 8.21
CA THR A 34 -11.09 1.29 8.58
C THR A 34 -9.63 0.90 8.48
N LEU A 35 -9.01 0.66 9.62
CA LEU A 35 -7.63 0.21 9.75
C LEU A 35 -7.62 -1.32 9.79
N VAL A 36 -6.92 -1.94 8.84
CA VAL A 36 -6.85 -3.40 8.70
C VAL A 36 -5.41 -3.86 8.83
N ASP A 37 -5.14 -4.81 9.70
CA ASP A 37 -3.83 -5.46 9.84
C ASP A 37 -4.00 -6.86 10.43
N PHE A 38 -3.01 -7.74 10.25
CA PHE A 38 -3.01 -9.06 10.88
C PHE A 38 -2.53 -9.02 12.33
N ASN A 39 -1.80 -7.98 12.72
CA ASN A 39 -1.28 -7.77 14.08
C ASN A 39 -2.25 -6.90 14.90
N ALA A 40 -3.11 -7.56 15.67
CA ALA A 40 -4.15 -6.91 16.46
C ALA A 40 -3.60 -5.90 17.48
N GLU A 41 -2.51 -6.22 18.18
CA GLU A 41 -1.92 -5.35 19.21
C GLU A 41 -1.35 -4.07 18.59
N ALA A 42 -0.55 -4.21 17.52
CA ALA A 42 0.00 -3.05 16.81
C ALA A 42 -1.09 -2.19 16.16
N LEU A 43 -2.20 -2.83 15.69
CA LEU A 43 -3.33 -2.15 15.10
C LEU A 43 -4.10 -1.29 16.13
N GLU A 44 -4.38 -1.83 17.32
CA GLU A 44 -5.04 -1.06 18.38
C GLU A 44 -4.17 0.08 18.91
N LYS A 45 -2.84 -0.13 18.97
CA LYS A 45 -1.91 0.95 19.29
C LYS A 45 -1.97 2.06 18.24
N ALA A 46 -1.90 1.72 16.95
CA ALA A 46 -1.99 2.68 15.86
C ALA A 46 -3.31 3.48 15.91
N LYS A 47 -4.45 2.80 16.16
CA LYS A 47 -5.75 3.46 16.36
C LYS A 47 -5.71 4.45 17.53
N THR A 48 -5.19 4.04 18.68
CA THR A 48 -5.11 4.88 19.87
C THR A 48 -4.31 6.15 19.61
N ASP A 49 -3.15 6.01 18.95
CA ASP A 49 -2.28 7.13 18.61
C ASP A 49 -2.98 8.09 17.61
N LEU A 50 -3.63 7.54 16.58
CA LEU A 50 -4.37 8.34 15.59
C LEU A 50 -5.61 9.02 16.20
N GLN A 51 -6.37 8.33 17.04
CA GLN A 51 -7.56 8.89 17.70
C GLN A 51 -7.20 10.05 18.64
N SER A 52 -6.07 9.92 19.36
CA SER A 52 -5.55 11.00 20.19
C SER A 52 -5.18 12.26 19.39
N LYS A 53 -4.60 12.04 18.19
CA LYS A 53 -4.13 13.11 17.31
C LYS A 53 -5.25 13.75 16.48
N TYR A 54 -6.27 12.96 16.11
CA TYR A 54 -7.38 13.36 15.24
C TYR A 54 -8.72 12.97 15.85
N PRO A 55 -9.17 13.65 16.93
CA PRO A 55 -10.37 13.27 17.68
C PRO A 55 -11.67 13.36 16.88
N GLU A 56 -11.72 14.15 15.82
CA GLU A 56 -12.89 14.31 14.96
C GLU A 56 -13.08 13.17 13.94
N SER A 57 -12.02 12.40 13.65
CA SER A 57 -12.09 11.23 12.76
C SER A 57 -12.52 9.98 13.51
N LYS A 58 -13.27 9.11 12.84
CA LYS A 58 -13.66 7.81 13.40
C LYS A 58 -12.71 6.73 12.90
N PHE A 59 -12.40 5.77 13.77
CA PHE A 59 -11.50 4.67 13.45
C PHE A 59 -12.14 3.33 13.83
N LEU A 60 -12.36 2.50 12.81
CA LEU A 60 -12.70 1.09 12.94
C LEU A 60 -11.44 0.25 12.78
N THR A 61 -11.12 -0.66 13.67
CA THR A 61 -10.05 -1.65 13.52
C THR A 61 -10.63 -3.01 13.17
N VAL A 62 -10.03 -3.68 12.18
CA VAL A 62 -10.39 -5.06 11.81
C VAL A 62 -9.11 -5.88 11.67
N THR A 63 -8.93 -6.85 12.58
CA THR A 63 -7.83 -7.81 12.47
C THR A 63 -8.13 -8.79 11.36
N ALA A 64 -7.29 -8.83 10.31
CA ALA A 64 -7.52 -9.66 9.14
C ALA A 64 -6.22 -10.06 8.44
N ASP A 65 -6.17 -11.29 7.95
CA ASP A 65 -5.20 -11.75 6.97
C ASP A 65 -5.77 -11.52 5.57
N VAL A 66 -5.14 -10.63 4.80
CA VAL A 66 -5.60 -10.27 3.46
C VAL A 66 -5.47 -11.41 2.43
N SER A 67 -4.69 -12.45 2.74
CA SER A 67 -4.58 -13.65 1.90
C SER A 67 -5.82 -14.56 1.98
N VAL A 68 -6.69 -14.33 2.96
CA VAL A 68 -7.94 -15.08 3.19
C VAL A 68 -9.13 -14.27 2.67
N GLU A 69 -9.74 -14.73 1.58
CA GLU A 69 -10.81 -14.02 0.89
C GLU A 69 -11.97 -13.60 1.81
N GLU A 70 -12.41 -14.48 2.72
CA GLU A 70 -13.51 -14.20 3.64
C GLU A 70 -13.15 -13.09 4.66
N ASN A 71 -11.89 -12.99 5.07
CA ASN A 71 -11.43 -11.89 5.92
C ASN A 71 -11.50 -10.54 5.19
N VAL A 72 -11.19 -10.55 3.88
CA VAL A 72 -11.26 -9.35 3.04
C VAL A 72 -12.71 -8.90 2.89
N LYS A 73 -13.61 -9.83 2.56
CA LYS A 73 -15.04 -9.55 2.51
C LYS A 73 -15.55 -8.99 3.84
N ASN A 74 -15.17 -9.61 4.95
CA ASN A 74 -15.59 -9.21 6.28
C ASN A 74 -15.19 -7.76 6.64
N TYR A 75 -13.95 -7.33 6.35
CA TYR A 75 -13.58 -5.94 6.67
C TYR A 75 -14.30 -4.92 5.78
N VAL A 76 -14.64 -5.26 4.54
CA VAL A 76 -15.45 -4.40 3.67
C VAL A 76 -16.87 -4.30 4.23
N ASP A 77 -17.50 -5.43 4.58
CA ASP A 77 -18.84 -5.46 5.16
C ASP A 77 -18.92 -4.66 6.49
N GLN A 78 -17.90 -4.79 7.34
CA GLN A 78 -17.81 -4.00 8.58
C GLN A 78 -17.65 -2.50 8.32
N THR A 79 -16.88 -2.12 7.30
CA THR A 79 -16.74 -0.72 6.88
C THR A 79 -18.07 -0.13 6.43
N VAL A 80 -18.79 -0.86 5.57
CA VAL A 80 -20.13 -0.44 5.12
C VAL A 80 -21.12 -0.36 6.28
N LYS A 81 -21.07 -1.31 7.21
CA LYS A 81 -21.94 -1.29 8.40
C LYS A 81 -21.66 -0.08 9.30
N GLU A 82 -20.39 0.28 9.49
CA GLU A 82 -19.99 1.38 10.40
C GLU A 82 -20.18 2.75 9.77
N PHE A 83 -19.76 2.92 8.49
CA PHE A 83 -19.71 4.22 7.81
C PHE A 83 -20.76 4.40 6.71
N GLY A 84 -21.53 3.34 6.37
CA GLY A 84 -22.58 3.37 5.34
C GLY A 84 -22.06 3.26 3.91
N LYS A 85 -20.74 3.30 3.68
CA LYS A 85 -20.12 3.33 2.34
C LYS A 85 -18.63 3.03 2.38
N VAL A 86 -18.02 2.88 1.18
CA VAL A 86 -16.58 2.89 0.96
C VAL A 86 -16.25 3.92 -0.13
N ASP A 87 -15.57 5.00 0.21
CA ASP A 87 -15.13 6.02 -0.75
C ASP A 87 -13.72 5.76 -1.27
N GLY A 88 -12.86 5.14 -0.46
CA GLY A 88 -11.46 4.89 -0.81
C GLY A 88 -10.91 3.57 -0.29
N LEU A 89 -9.92 3.03 -1.04
CA LEU A 89 -9.11 1.88 -0.61
C LEU A 89 -7.64 2.19 -0.81
N TYR A 90 -6.84 2.12 0.24
CA TYR A 90 -5.40 2.01 0.17
C TYR A 90 -5.00 0.55 0.40
N ASN A 91 -4.74 -0.16 -0.69
CA ASN A 91 -4.47 -1.59 -0.74
C ASN A 91 -2.96 -1.82 -0.58
N ASN A 92 -2.49 -1.77 0.67
CA ASN A 92 -1.08 -1.63 1.02
C ASN A 92 -0.46 -2.88 1.67
N ALA A 93 -1.25 -3.73 2.33
CA ALA A 93 -0.71 -4.93 2.99
C ALA A 93 0.15 -5.77 2.05
N GLY A 94 1.32 -6.19 2.52
CA GLY A 94 2.25 -6.97 1.72
C GLY A 94 3.51 -7.35 2.48
N ILE A 95 4.23 -8.32 1.94
CA ILE A 95 5.52 -8.81 2.44
C ILE A 95 6.56 -8.83 1.33
N GLU A 96 7.84 -8.72 1.69
CA GLU A 96 8.94 -8.84 0.73
C GLU A 96 9.24 -10.32 0.37
N GLY A 97 9.11 -11.21 1.35
CA GLY A 97 9.57 -12.59 1.23
C GLY A 97 11.06 -12.72 1.56
N LYS A 98 11.72 -13.73 1.00
CA LYS A 98 13.18 -13.96 1.15
C LYS A 98 13.93 -13.44 -0.06
N GLN A 99 15.18 -13.06 0.15
CA GLN A 99 16.11 -12.75 -0.93
C GLN A 99 16.89 -14.02 -1.30
N ALA A 100 16.66 -14.52 -2.51
CA ALA A 100 17.35 -15.69 -3.05
C ALA A 100 17.33 -15.66 -4.59
N SER A 101 18.27 -16.37 -5.21
CA SER A 101 18.24 -16.56 -6.68
C SER A 101 16.98 -17.31 -7.09
N LEU A 102 16.54 -17.14 -8.34
CA LEU A 102 15.31 -17.74 -8.85
C LEU A 102 15.24 -19.27 -8.63
N VAL A 103 16.35 -19.96 -8.86
CA VAL A 103 16.39 -21.43 -8.74
C VAL A 103 16.47 -21.93 -7.30
N GLU A 104 16.90 -21.10 -6.37
CA GLU A 104 17.03 -21.40 -4.94
C GLU A 104 15.86 -20.86 -4.11
N TYR A 105 14.92 -20.15 -4.76
CA TYR A 105 13.81 -19.54 -4.06
C TYR A 105 12.85 -20.63 -3.52
N ASP A 106 12.57 -20.59 -2.22
CA ASP A 106 11.66 -21.51 -1.55
C ASP A 106 10.23 -21.40 -2.09
N ILE A 107 9.65 -22.51 -2.54
CA ILE A 107 8.34 -22.52 -3.20
C ILE A 107 7.19 -22.14 -2.26
N GLU A 108 7.27 -22.47 -0.97
CA GLU A 108 6.21 -22.14 -0.02
C GLU A 108 6.27 -20.65 0.33
N VAL A 109 7.47 -20.07 0.42
CA VAL A 109 7.65 -18.61 0.55
C VAL A 109 7.14 -17.91 -0.71
N PHE A 110 7.41 -18.45 -1.91
CA PHE A 110 6.90 -17.90 -3.16
C PHE A 110 5.37 -17.85 -3.17
N LYS A 111 4.70 -18.96 -2.84
CA LYS A 111 3.23 -19.02 -2.75
C LYS A 111 2.68 -18.02 -1.74
N LYS A 112 3.28 -17.94 -0.55
CA LYS A 112 2.87 -16.99 0.48
C LYS A 112 2.96 -15.53 0.00
N VAL A 113 4.00 -15.17 -0.74
CA VAL A 113 4.13 -13.82 -1.34
C VAL A 113 3.03 -13.57 -2.38
N ILE A 114 2.69 -14.57 -3.21
CA ILE A 114 1.56 -14.49 -4.15
C ILE A 114 0.25 -14.28 -3.41
N ASP A 115 -0.03 -15.08 -2.38
CA ASP A 115 -1.30 -15.04 -1.66
C ASP A 115 -1.52 -13.67 -0.99
N ILE A 116 -0.49 -13.12 -0.35
CA ILE A 116 -0.61 -11.83 0.34
C ILE A 116 -0.57 -10.65 -0.65
N ASN A 117 0.48 -10.58 -1.50
CA ASN A 117 0.75 -9.38 -2.29
C ASN A 117 -0.11 -9.27 -3.56
N LEU A 118 -0.59 -10.39 -4.08
CA LEU A 118 -1.37 -10.42 -5.32
C LEU A 118 -2.85 -10.74 -5.04
N LEU A 119 -3.15 -11.89 -4.42
CA LEU A 119 -4.53 -12.27 -4.15
C LEU A 119 -5.18 -11.31 -3.14
N GLY A 120 -4.46 -10.89 -2.09
CA GLY A 120 -4.96 -9.90 -1.14
C GLY A 120 -5.36 -8.58 -1.82
N VAL A 121 -4.54 -8.09 -2.77
CA VAL A 121 -4.87 -6.88 -3.56
C VAL A 121 -6.07 -7.12 -4.47
N TYR A 122 -6.13 -8.27 -5.12
CA TYR A 122 -7.27 -8.67 -5.95
C TYR A 122 -8.58 -8.72 -5.14
N TYR A 123 -8.58 -9.40 -3.99
CA TYR A 123 -9.75 -9.49 -3.13
C TYR A 123 -10.19 -8.11 -2.64
N GLY A 124 -9.25 -7.24 -2.23
CA GLY A 124 -9.56 -5.87 -1.84
C GLY A 124 -10.34 -5.13 -2.92
N MET A 125 -9.85 -5.13 -4.17
CA MET A 125 -10.55 -4.51 -5.29
C MET A 125 -11.89 -5.19 -5.59
N LYS A 126 -11.93 -6.54 -5.60
CA LYS A 126 -13.13 -7.34 -5.88
C LYS A 126 -14.31 -6.95 -4.98
N TYR A 127 -14.06 -6.71 -3.71
CA TYR A 127 -15.12 -6.44 -2.73
C TYR A 127 -15.43 -4.96 -2.54
N VAL A 128 -14.47 -4.03 -2.75
CA VAL A 128 -14.78 -2.60 -2.61
C VAL A 128 -15.41 -2.00 -3.87
N ILE A 129 -15.07 -2.48 -5.07
CA ILE A 129 -15.60 -1.92 -6.32
C ILE A 129 -17.13 -1.94 -6.38
N PRO A 130 -17.82 -3.05 -6.04
CA PRO A 130 -19.29 -3.05 -6.01
C PRO A 130 -19.89 -2.02 -5.04
N GLU A 131 -19.25 -1.77 -3.89
CA GLU A 131 -19.70 -0.75 -2.95
C GLU A 131 -19.48 0.67 -3.49
N MET A 132 -18.35 0.90 -4.16
CA MET A 132 -18.06 2.17 -4.83
C MET A 132 -19.02 2.44 -6.00
N GLN A 133 -19.42 1.40 -6.74
CA GLN A 133 -20.44 1.51 -7.81
C GLN A 133 -21.80 1.95 -7.25
N LYS A 134 -22.21 1.42 -6.07
CA LYS A 134 -23.44 1.88 -5.39
C LYS A 134 -23.39 3.36 -5.01
N ASN A 135 -22.19 3.85 -4.66
CA ASN A 135 -21.97 5.25 -4.32
C ASN A 135 -21.81 6.18 -5.55
N GLY A 136 -21.65 5.60 -6.76
CA GLY A 136 -21.40 6.34 -8.00
C GLY A 136 -20.00 6.96 -8.09
N SER A 137 -19.08 6.61 -7.19
CA SER A 137 -17.67 7.06 -7.20
C SER A 137 -16.80 6.22 -6.28
N GLY A 138 -15.49 6.20 -6.56
CA GLY A 138 -14.50 5.56 -5.69
C GLY A 138 -13.07 5.92 -6.08
N ARG A 139 -12.14 5.73 -5.16
CA ARG A 139 -10.71 5.94 -5.38
C ARG A 139 -9.93 4.76 -4.80
N ILE A 140 -9.09 4.13 -5.62
CA ILE A 140 -8.26 2.99 -5.22
C ILE A 140 -6.80 3.32 -5.46
N VAL A 141 -5.97 3.09 -4.47
CA VAL A 141 -4.51 3.14 -4.57
C VAL A 141 -3.94 1.80 -4.16
N ASN A 142 -3.37 1.07 -5.10
CA ASN A 142 -2.66 -0.17 -4.87
C ASN A 142 -1.16 0.10 -4.64
N VAL A 143 -0.51 -0.73 -3.83
CA VAL A 143 0.94 -0.62 -3.62
C VAL A 143 1.68 -1.63 -4.50
N ALA A 144 2.23 -1.11 -5.61
CA ALA A 144 3.26 -1.79 -6.38
C ALA A 144 4.63 -1.63 -5.68
N SER A 145 5.66 -1.30 -6.42
CA SER A 145 7.05 -1.05 -5.97
C SER A 145 7.85 -0.58 -7.18
N VAL A 146 9.04 -0.05 -7.01
CA VAL A 146 10.05 -0.03 -8.10
C VAL A 146 10.27 -1.42 -8.67
N GLY A 147 10.14 -2.48 -7.86
CA GLY A 147 10.10 -3.87 -8.31
C GLY A 147 8.84 -4.27 -9.11
N GLY A 148 7.86 -3.39 -9.28
CA GLY A 148 6.70 -3.54 -10.17
C GLY A 148 6.86 -2.82 -11.51
N ILE A 149 7.95 -2.11 -11.72
CA ILE A 149 8.28 -1.38 -12.96
C ILE A 149 9.65 -1.75 -13.53
N ARG A 150 10.50 -2.43 -12.75
CA ARG A 150 11.81 -2.98 -13.16
C ARG A 150 12.14 -4.25 -12.39
N GLY A 151 13.16 -4.99 -12.83
CA GLY A 151 13.70 -6.12 -12.08
C GLY A 151 14.44 -5.67 -10.81
N VAL A 152 14.38 -6.51 -9.77
CA VAL A 152 15.19 -6.37 -8.55
C VAL A 152 15.85 -7.72 -8.27
N LEU A 153 17.16 -7.71 -8.11
CA LEU A 153 17.95 -8.92 -7.91
C LEU A 153 17.49 -9.69 -6.67
N ASN A 154 17.40 -11.02 -6.78
CA ASN A 154 17.03 -11.92 -5.69
C ASN A 154 15.62 -11.77 -5.11
N GLN A 155 14.70 -11.07 -5.81
CA GLN A 155 13.34 -10.82 -5.34
C GLN A 155 12.27 -11.34 -6.30
N THR A 156 12.45 -12.53 -6.87
CA THR A 156 11.58 -13.06 -7.94
C THR A 156 10.09 -13.04 -7.60
N ALA A 157 9.68 -13.56 -6.44
CA ALA A 157 8.27 -13.59 -6.03
C ALA A 157 7.69 -12.18 -5.83
N TYR A 158 8.45 -11.32 -5.15
CA TYR A 158 8.04 -9.93 -4.91
C TYR A 158 7.87 -9.16 -6.22
N VAL A 159 8.88 -9.20 -7.09
CA VAL A 159 8.86 -8.53 -8.40
C VAL A 159 7.70 -9.02 -9.26
N ALA A 160 7.46 -10.34 -9.32
CA ALA A 160 6.33 -10.91 -10.05
C ALA A 160 4.98 -10.36 -9.55
N THR A 161 4.77 -10.36 -8.21
CA THR A 161 3.51 -9.83 -7.63
C THR A 161 3.33 -8.35 -7.87
N LYS A 162 4.40 -7.54 -7.76
CA LYS A 162 4.31 -6.09 -7.93
C LYS A 162 4.08 -5.66 -9.39
N HIS A 163 4.60 -6.42 -10.37
CA HIS A 163 4.23 -6.26 -11.78
C HIS A 163 2.77 -6.66 -12.04
N ALA A 164 2.30 -7.74 -11.43
CA ALA A 164 0.89 -8.14 -11.55
C ALA A 164 -0.06 -7.09 -10.96
N VAL A 165 0.26 -6.51 -9.81
CA VAL A 165 -0.51 -5.39 -9.21
C VAL A 165 -0.55 -4.19 -10.14
N ALA A 166 0.58 -3.83 -10.77
CA ALA A 166 0.62 -2.76 -11.78
C ALA A 166 -0.30 -3.06 -12.98
N GLY A 167 -0.33 -4.30 -13.44
CA GLY A 167 -1.23 -4.76 -14.50
C GLY A 167 -2.70 -4.69 -14.10
N MET A 168 -3.08 -5.24 -12.94
CA MET A 168 -4.45 -5.20 -12.43
C MET A 168 -4.95 -3.76 -12.22
N THR A 169 -4.09 -2.85 -11.76
CA THR A 169 -4.41 -1.44 -11.60
C THR A 169 -4.86 -0.80 -12.92
N LYS A 170 -4.10 -1.05 -14.00
CA LYS A 170 -4.44 -0.54 -15.33
C LYS A 170 -5.76 -1.10 -15.84
N ASN A 171 -5.97 -2.41 -15.63
CA ASN A 171 -7.19 -3.07 -16.07
C ASN A 171 -8.42 -2.55 -15.32
N ALA A 172 -8.36 -2.43 -14.00
CA ALA A 172 -9.45 -1.88 -13.19
C ALA A 172 -9.78 -0.43 -13.58
N ALA A 173 -8.78 0.40 -13.90
CA ALA A 173 -9.01 1.76 -14.38
C ALA A 173 -9.82 1.80 -15.69
N LEU A 174 -9.56 0.86 -16.62
CA LEU A 174 -10.31 0.74 -17.89
C LEU A 174 -11.74 0.24 -17.67
N GLU A 175 -11.93 -0.76 -16.80
CA GLU A 175 -13.23 -1.38 -16.58
C GLU A 175 -14.20 -0.47 -15.82
N TYR A 176 -13.70 0.25 -14.80
CA TYR A 176 -14.54 0.98 -13.83
C TYR A 176 -14.42 2.51 -13.92
N GLY A 177 -13.62 3.05 -14.84
CA GLY A 177 -13.52 4.50 -15.05
C GLY A 177 -14.87 5.15 -15.41
N LYS A 178 -15.74 4.45 -16.15
CA LYS A 178 -17.11 4.88 -16.47
C LYS A 178 -18.00 5.06 -15.24
N ASP A 179 -17.68 4.37 -14.14
CA ASP A 179 -18.39 4.43 -12.87
C ASP A 179 -17.77 5.48 -11.92
N ASN A 180 -16.90 6.35 -12.45
CA ASN A 180 -16.13 7.34 -11.69
C ASN A 180 -15.27 6.71 -10.58
N ILE A 181 -14.76 5.48 -10.82
CA ILE A 181 -13.82 4.80 -9.93
C ILE A 181 -12.41 4.94 -10.54
N LEU A 182 -11.57 5.75 -9.89
CA LEU A 182 -10.19 5.95 -10.33
C LEU A 182 -9.26 4.98 -9.58
N THR A 183 -8.53 4.17 -10.33
CA THR A 183 -7.61 3.17 -9.78
C THR A 183 -6.18 3.49 -10.19
N ASN A 184 -5.29 3.70 -9.21
CA ASN A 184 -3.88 3.95 -9.45
C ASN A 184 -3.02 3.02 -8.60
N ALA A 185 -1.75 2.90 -8.94
CA ALA A 185 -0.74 2.29 -8.10
C ALA A 185 0.38 3.29 -7.80
N ILE A 186 0.95 3.17 -6.62
CA ILE A 186 2.23 3.78 -6.30
C ILE A 186 3.34 2.74 -6.40
N ALA A 187 4.53 3.16 -6.78
CA ALA A 187 5.73 2.33 -6.86
C ALA A 187 6.83 2.93 -5.96
N PRO A 188 6.78 2.67 -4.64
CA PRO A 188 7.81 3.14 -3.73
C PRO A 188 9.17 2.51 -4.04
N GLY A 189 10.25 3.30 -3.91
CA GLY A 189 11.62 2.83 -3.75
C GLY A 189 11.89 2.43 -2.30
N ALA A 190 13.13 2.56 -1.85
CA ALA A 190 13.46 2.32 -0.46
C ALA A 190 12.95 3.48 0.42
N ILE A 191 11.86 3.22 1.12
CA ILE A 191 11.25 4.13 2.10
C ILE A 191 11.54 3.61 3.50
N LEU A 192 11.90 4.49 4.42
CA LEU A 192 12.32 4.15 5.78
C LEU A 192 11.17 3.53 6.60
N THR A 193 11.00 2.23 6.49
CA THR A 193 9.95 1.43 7.13
C THR A 193 10.54 0.19 7.81
N PRO A 194 9.82 -0.48 8.72
CA PRO A 194 10.26 -1.75 9.30
C PRO A 194 10.57 -2.83 8.24
N MET A 195 9.81 -2.90 7.15
CA MET A 195 10.05 -3.83 6.04
C MET A 195 11.41 -3.58 5.38
N VAL A 196 11.73 -2.33 5.07
CA VAL A 196 13.01 -1.95 4.45
C VAL A 196 14.17 -2.14 5.41
N ALA A 197 13.99 -1.87 6.71
CA ALA A 197 15.00 -2.17 7.73
C ALA A 197 15.30 -3.68 7.80
N GLU A 198 14.29 -4.55 7.68
CA GLU A 198 14.49 -6.00 7.64
C GLU A 198 15.16 -6.45 6.33
N ALA A 199 14.86 -5.82 5.19
CA ALA A 199 15.56 -6.07 3.94
C ALA A 199 17.08 -5.79 4.06
N PHE A 200 17.48 -4.70 4.70
CA PHE A 200 18.90 -4.41 4.93
C PHE A 200 19.58 -5.43 5.86
N LYS A 201 18.86 -6.01 6.84
CA LYS A 201 19.38 -7.12 7.63
C LYS A 201 19.61 -8.39 6.80
N GLN A 202 18.77 -8.65 5.80
CA GLN A 202 18.97 -9.77 4.89
C GLN A 202 20.20 -9.53 3.97
N VAL A 203 20.42 -8.30 3.53
CA VAL A 203 21.57 -7.92 2.68
C VAL A 203 22.89 -7.97 3.44
N ASN A 204 22.95 -7.42 4.64
CA ASN A 204 24.13 -7.42 5.49
C ASN A 204 23.74 -7.67 6.95
N PRO A 205 23.68 -8.95 7.38
CA PRO A 205 23.29 -9.29 8.74
C PRO A 205 24.23 -8.76 9.83
N SER A 206 25.52 -8.56 9.51
CA SER A 206 26.53 -8.08 10.45
C SER A 206 26.51 -6.56 10.64
N ASP A 207 26.11 -5.80 9.62
CA ASP A 207 26.01 -4.33 9.66
C ASP A 207 24.89 -3.83 8.73
N PRO A 208 23.62 -3.95 9.15
CA PRO A 208 22.48 -3.47 8.37
C PRO A 208 22.54 -1.97 8.08
N LYS A 209 23.17 -1.19 8.97
CA LYS A 209 23.28 0.26 8.82
C LYS A 209 24.27 0.64 7.71
N ALA A 210 25.33 -0.13 7.53
CA ALA A 210 26.22 0.05 6.37
C ALA A 210 25.49 -0.22 5.07
N ALA A 211 24.68 -1.30 4.99
CA ALA A 211 23.86 -1.60 3.81
C ALA A 211 22.85 -0.48 3.50
N GLU A 212 22.17 0.05 4.52
CA GLU A 212 21.27 1.21 4.39
C GLU A 212 22.01 2.43 3.85
N THR A 213 23.16 2.76 4.41
CA THR A 213 23.98 3.93 4.03
C THR A 213 24.46 3.80 2.59
N GLU A 214 24.97 2.62 2.22
CA GLU A 214 25.40 2.33 0.87
C GLU A 214 24.24 2.46 -0.13
N TYR A 215 23.07 1.88 0.18
CA TYR A 215 21.90 1.99 -0.67
C TYR A 215 21.47 3.45 -0.84
N ALA A 216 21.36 4.19 0.27
CA ALA A 216 21.00 5.60 0.25
C ALA A 216 21.97 6.45 -0.58
N SER A 217 23.28 6.13 -0.53
CA SER A 217 24.31 6.84 -1.30
C SER A 217 24.18 6.67 -2.82
N ARG A 218 23.54 5.60 -3.28
CA ARG A 218 23.32 5.31 -4.71
C ARG A 218 22.06 6.01 -5.24
N ASN A 219 21.10 6.33 -4.38
CA ASN A 219 19.89 7.03 -4.81
C ASN A 219 20.24 8.45 -5.31
N PRO A 220 19.62 8.95 -6.39
CA PRO A 220 19.87 10.32 -6.88
C PRO A 220 19.69 11.39 -5.82
N MET A 221 18.74 11.22 -4.89
CA MET A 221 18.54 12.15 -3.77
C MET A 221 19.46 11.88 -2.57
N ARG A 222 20.35 10.88 -2.63
CA ARG A 222 21.29 10.51 -1.56
C ARG A 222 20.66 10.23 -0.20
N LYS A 223 19.42 9.74 -0.18
CA LYS A 223 18.68 9.42 1.03
C LYS A 223 17.64 8.34 0.75
N LEU A 224 17.13 7.72 1.80
CA LEU A 224 15.89 6.95 1.76
C LEU A 224 14.68 7.90 1.75
N GLY A 225 13.55 7.42 1.22
CA GLY A 225 12.29 8.16 1.29
C GLY A 225 11.70 8.17 2.70
N ASP A 226 10.89 9.18 2.99
CA ASP A 226 10.10 9.27 4.22
C ASP A 226 8.70 8.66 3.97
N PRO A 227 8.16 7.81 4.86
CA PRO A 227 6.79 7.31 4.77
C PRO A 227 5.74 8.40 4.58
N LYS A 228 5.97 9.60 5.13
CA LYS A 228 5.10 10.76 4.97
C LYS A 228 4.99 11.23 3.53
N ASP A 229 6.06 11.15 2.72
CA ASP A 229 6.02 11.52 1.30
C ASP A 229 5.07 10.61 0.54
N VAL A 230 5.08 9.31 0.86
CA VAL A 230 4.13 8.32 0.32
C VAL A 230 2.70 8.60 0.80
N GLY A 231 2.51 8.84 2.11
CA GLY A 231 1.19 9.15 2.69
C GLY A 231 0.53 10.37 2.04
N ASN A 232 1.30 11.42 1.76
CA ASN A 232 0.79 12.62 1.09
C ASN A 232 0.33 12.36 -0.35
N LEU A 233 1.08 11.56 -1.12
CA LEU A 233 0.68 11.18 -2.47
C LEU A 233 -0.58 10.29 -2.45
N VAL A 234 -0.65 9.33 -1.53
CA VAL A 234 -1.82 8.47 -1.34
C VAL A 234 -3.06 9.32 -1.02
N ALA A 235 -2.93 10.28 -0.10
CA ALA A 235 -4.02 11.19 0.23
C ALA A 235 -4.47 12.03 -0.97
N TYR A 236 -3.55 12.48 -1.84
CA TYR A 236 -3.93 13.16 -3.09
C TYR A 236 -4.69 12.21 -4.03
N LEU A 237 -4.16 11.02 -4.29
CA LEU A 237 -4.76 10.06 -5.23
C LEU A 237 -6.14 9.55 -4.78
N LEU A 238 -6.38 9.49 -3.46
CA LEU A 238 -7.67 9.09 -2.88
C LEU A 238 -8.65 10.26 -2.73
N SER A 239 -8.22 11.50 -2.97
CA SER A 239 -9.07 12.69 -2.79
C SER A 239 -9.89 13.01 -4.03
N ASP A 240 -10.87 13.90 -3.87
CA ASP A 240 -11.65 14.49 -4.97
C ASP A 240 -10.81 15.47 -5.82
N ASP A 241 -9.64 15.94 -5.32
CA ASP A 241 -8.69 16.73 -6.12
C ASP A 241 -8.07 15.91 -7.26
N ASN A 242 -8.06 14.57 -7.14
CA ASN A 242 -7.73 13.67 -8.23
C ASN A 242 -8.97 13.45 -9.13
N GLY A 243 -9.12 14.26 -10.14
CA GLY A 243 -10.23 14.15 -11.11
C GLY A 243 -9.89 13.38 -12.37
N TYR A 244 -8.60 13.11 -12.69
CA TYR A 244 -8.23 12.56 -14.01
C TYR A 244 -7.01 11.63 -14.02
N VAL A 245 -6.32 11.45 -12.89
CA VAL A 245 -5.22 10.47 -12.79
C VAL A 245 -5.83 9.09 -12.51
N SER A 246 -5.78 8.19 -13.51
CA SER A 246 -6.28 6.82 -13.41
C SER A 246 -5.42 5.88 -14.25
N GLY A 247 -5.26 4.63 -13.81
CA GLY A 247 -4.47 3.60 -14.48
C GLY A 247 -2.94 3.81 -14.40
N GLN A 248 -2.47 4.74 -13.56
CA GLN A 248 -1.05 5.06 -13.47
C GLN A 248 -0.34 4.22 -12.42
N VAL A 249 0.95 3.98 -12.66
CA VAL A 249 1.90 3.42 -11.70
C VAL A 249 2.94 4.51 -11.42
N ILE A 250 2.80 5.18 -10.27
CA ILE A 250 3.55 6.40 -9.97
C ILE A 250 4.74 6.07 -9.06
N ALA A 251 5.96 6.26 -9.56
CA ALA A 251 7.17 6.06 -8.79
C ALA A 251 7.30 7.12 -7.67
N VAL A 252 7.67 6.64 -6.46
CA VAL A 252 7.99 7.48 -5.29
C VAL A 252 9.33 6.97 -4.76
N ASP A 253 10.41 7.30 -5.45
CA ASP A 253 11.69 6.60 -5.33
C ASP A 253 12.93 7.53 -5.39
N GLY A 254 12.73 8.83 -5.37
CA GLY A 254 13.83 9.80 -5.49
C GLY A 254 14.55 9.77 -6.84
N GLY A 255 13.91 9.24 -7.89
CA GLY A 255 14.47 9.12 -9.24
C GLY A 255 15.22 7.80 -9.50
N GLU A 256 15.24 6.88 -8.55
CA GLU A 256 15.99 5.62 -8.62
C GLU A 256 15.63 4.78 -9.85
N SER A 257 14.35 4.67 -10.19
CA SER A 257 13.89 3.85 -11.31
C SER A 257 14.32 4.36 -12.70
N ASN A 258 14.79 5.60 -12.78
CA ASN A 258 15.27 6.23 -14.02
C ASN A 258 16.79 6.16 -14.20
N MET A 259 17.52 5.54 -13.26
CA MET A 259 18.97 5.40 -13.40
C MET A 259 19.33 4.30 -14.40
N TYR A 260 20.29 4.59 -15.28
CA TYR A 260 20.91 3.65 -16.21
C TYR A 260 22.33 3.30 -15.71
N GLY A 261 22.58 2.01 -15.46
CA GLY A 261 23.89 1.52 -15.04
C GLY A 261 24.21 1.74 -13.56
N ASN A 262 25.41 1.35 -13.15
CA ASN A 262 25.94 1.65 -11.83
C ASN A 262 26.51 3.07 -11.84
N SER A 263 25.69 4.04 -11.47
CA SER A 263 26.19 5.40 -11.20
C SER A 263 26.67 5.53 -9.77
#